data_e5dadcada69fabe32a8054d1f62336be
#
_entry.id   e5dadcada69fabe32a8054d1f62336be
#
_cell.length_a   1.000
_cell.length_b   1.000
_cell.length_c   1.000
_cell.angle_alpha   90.00
_cell.angle_beta   90.00
_cell.angle_gamma   90.00
#
_symmetry.space_group_name_H-M   'P 1'
#
loop_
_entity.id
_entity.type
_entity.pdbx_description
1 polymer ?
#
loop_
_entity_poly.entity_id
_entity_poly.type
_entity_poly.pdbx_seq_one_letter_code
_entity_poly.pdbx_strand_id
1 'polypeptide(L)'
;MNAKNPVLWISLFVIALFAGLSVTRAQTAAKTDVVTAISNLENDGVKADLAGDPDFYQKGLAEDWTRGDSDGTYYTKAELLKLMADTKNIKTNSETLSELKVRVYGNTAVATYKDTYDILIRGEHRAHTIIATDTFVEMGSAWKQVASHGSEAK
;
A
#
# COMPACT_ATOMS: atom_id res chain seq x y z
N MET A 1 1.85 -15.97 -73.03
CA MET A 1 3.01 -15.78 -72.14
C MET A 1 2.59 -14.76 -71.09
N ASN A 2 2.22 -15.22 -69.91
CA ASN A 2 1.70 -14.41 -68.81
C ASN A 2 2.78 -14.21 -67.77
N ALA A 3 3.25 -12.96 -67.63
CA ALA A 3 4.11 -12.55 -66.52
C ALA A 3 3.29 -12.43 -65.25
N LYS A 4 3.62 -13.24 -64.21
CA LYS A 4 3.04 -13.13 -62.84
C LYS A 4 3.84 -12.10 -62.07
N ASN A 5 3.18 -11.05 -61.56
CA ASN A 5 3.76 -10.05 -60.66
C ASN A 5 3.96 -10.65 -59.24
N PRO A 6 5.14 -10.61 -58.65
CA PRO A 6 5.34 -10.91 -57.24
C PRO A 6 5.47 -9.63 -56.41
N VAL A 7 4.37 -8.95 -56.12
CA VAL A 7 4.39 -7.83 -55.16
C VAL A 7 3.11 -7.90 -54.35
N LEU A 8 3.05 -8.70 -53.28
CA LEU A 8 2.05 -8.56 -52.20
C LEU A 8 2.36 -9.42 -50.98
N TRP A 9 3.50 -9.35 -50.35
CA TRP A 9 3.76 -10.10 -49.10
C TRP A 9 4.65 -9.37 -48.09
N ILE A 10 4.84 -8.05 -48.19
CA ILE A 10 5.74 -7.32 -47.23
C ILE A 10 4.97 -6.41 -46.24
N SER A 11 3.68 -6.23 -46.39
CA SER A 11 2.93 -5.20 -45.61
C SER A 11 2.31 -5.68 -44.30
N LEU A 12 2.42 -6.94 -43.88
CA LEU A 12 1.71 -7.48 -42.70
C LEU A 12 2.58 -7.67 -41.45
N PHE A 13 3.90 -7.45 -41.52
CA PHE A 13 4.78 -7.70 -40.38
C PHE A 13 5.13 -6.46 -39.55
N VAL A 14 4.82 -5.24 -39.99
CA VAL A 14 5.19 -3.99 -39.31
C VAL A 14 4.15 -3.56 -38.28
N ILE A 15 2.90 -4.00 -38.36
CA ILE A 15 1.82 -3.55 -37.45
C ILE A 15 1.88 -4.25 -36.09
N ALA A 16 2.44 -5.47 -35.98
CA ALA A 16 2.50 -6.21 -34.71
C ALA A 16 3.55 -5.65 -33.73
N LEU A 17 4.59 -4.96 -34.19
CA LEU A 17 5.65 -4.45 -33.32
C LEU A 17 5.24 -3.18 -32.57
N PHE A 18 4.35 -2.36 -33.12
CA PHE A 18 3.90 -1.12 -32.48
C PHE A 18 2.82 -1.34 -31.40
N ALA A 19 2.00 -2.38 -31.51
CA ALA A 19 0.99 -2.71 -30.49
C ALA A 19 1.61 -3.18 -29.18
N GLY A 20 2.72 -3.94 -29.23
CA GLY A 20 3.43 -4.45 -28.05
C GLY A 20 4.06 -3.34 -27.21
N LEU A 21 4.63 -2.31 -27.82
CA LEU A 21 5.28 -1.18 -27.14
C LEU A 21 4.25 -0.29 -26.41
N SER A 22 3.06 -0.11 -26.98
CA SER A 22 2.01 0.71 -26.37
C SER A 22 1.41 0.06 -25.13
N VAL A 23 1.19 -1.25 -25.14
CA VAL A 23 0.66 -2.02 -24.00
C VAL A 23 1.66 -2.02 -22.85
N THR A 24 2.94 -2.24 -23.11
CA THR A 24 3.99 -2.27 -22.09
C THR A 24 4.13 -0.91 -21.39
N ARG A 25 4.05 0.19 -22.14
CA ARG A 25 4.15 1.54 -21.59
C ARG A 25 2.94 1.91 -20.72
N ALA A 26 1.73 1.56 -21.15
CA ALA A 26 0.51 1.78 -20.38
C ALA A 26 0.51 0.98 -19.07
N GLN A 27 0.96 -0.27 -19.10
CA GLN A 27 1.04 -1.14 -17.93
C GLN A 27 2.11 -0.65 -16.92
N THR A 28 3.22 -0.10 -17.40
CA THR A 28 4.26 0.49 -16.53
C THR A 28 3.75 1.77 -15.88
N ALA A 29 3.06 2.64 -16.63
CA ALA A 29 2.47 3.87 -16.08
C ALA A 29 1.42 3.55 -15.00
N ALA A 30 0.47 2.66 -15.28
CA ALA A 30 -0.54 2.22 -14.31
C ALA A 30 0.08 1.65 -13.03
N LYS A 31 1.16 0.85 -13.15
CA LYS A 31 1.89 0.34 -11.99
C LYS A 31 2.55 1.45 -11.18
N THR A 32 3.10 2.47 -11.82
CA THR A 32 3.72 3.63 -11.15
C THR A 32 2.66 4.43 -10.40
N ASP A 33 1.48 4.63 -10.97
CA ASP A 33 0.36 5.32 -10.33
C ASP A 33 -0.10 4.60 -9.07
N VAL A 34 -0.18 3.25 -9.10
CA VAL A 34 -0.52 2.44 -7.93
C VAL A 34 0.56 2.54 -6.84
N VAL A 35 1.85 2.47 -7.19
CA VAL A 35 2.95 2.64 -6.23
C VAL A 35 2.83 3.99 -5.54
N THR A 36 2.56 5.06 -6.28
CA THR A 36 2.37 6.40 -5.72
C THR A 36 1.15 6.45 -4.81
N ALA A 37 0.02 5.88 -5.24
CA ALA A 37 -1.21 5.86 -4.44
C ALA A 37 -1.03 5.14 -3.10
N ILE A 38 -0.41 3.94 -3.09
CA ILE A 38 -0.14 3.20 -1.85
C ILE A 38 0.86 3.95 -0.97
N SER A 39 1.93 4.53 -1.55
CA SER A 39 2.90 5.32 -0.78
C SER A 39 2.25 6.54 -0.12
N ASN A 40 1.29 7.17 -0.79
CA ASN A 40 0.52 8.27 -0.20
C ASN A 40 -0.39 7.79 0.94
N LEU A 41 -1.05 6.63 0.78
CA LEU A 41 -1.87 6.04 1.85
C LEU A 41 -1.04 5.77 3.11
N GLU A 42 0.16 5.21 2.99
CA GLU A 42 1.06 4.99 4.13
C GLU A 42 1.44 6.31 4.81
N ASN A 43 1.85 7.32 4.04
CA ASN A 43 2.20 8.63 4.60
C ASN A 43 0.99 9.39 5.17
N ASP A 44 -0.21 9.16 4.65
CA ASP A 44 -1.44 9.74 5.20
C ASP A 44 -1.85 9.01 6.49
N GLY A 45 -1.51 7.71 6.64
CA GLY A 45 -1.61 6.96 7.89
C GLY A 45 -0.81 7.63 9.02
N VAL A 46 0.45 7.97 8.78
CA VAL A 46 1.29 8.72 9.74
C VAL A 46 0.61 10.02 10.18
N LYS A 47 0.04 10.78 9.24
CA LYS A 47 -0.68 12.01 9.58
C LYS A 47 -1.92 11.76 10.42
N ALA A 48 -2.64 10.66 10.13
CA ALA A 48 -3.81 10.26 10.89
C ALA A 48 -3.44 9.85 12.32
N ASP A 49 -2.34 9.11 12.51
CA ASP A 49 -1.83 8.70 13.82
C ASP A 49 -1.41 9.91 14.66
N LEU A 50 -0.67 10.85 14.07
CA LEU A 50 -0.28 12.11 14.73
C LEU A 50 -1.47 13.00 15.09
N ALA A 51 -2.53 12.96 14.28
CA ALA A 51 -3.76 13.71 14.52
C ALA A 51 -4.74 13.00 15.47
N GLY A 52 -4.57 11.67 15.68
CA GLY A 52 -5.55 10.83 16.35
C GLY A 52 -6.85 10.74 15.56
N ASP A 53 -6.76 10.59 14.22
CA ASP A 53 -7.90 10.57 13.29
C ASP A 53 -8.35 9.12 12.99
N PRO A 54 -9.40 8.60 13.65
CA PRO A 54 -9.92 7.27 13.39
C PRO A 54 -10.64 7.15 12.04
N ASP A 55 -11.11 8.27 11.47
CA ASP A 55 -11.88 8.28 10.22
C ASP A 55 -11.04 7.81 9.03
N PHE A 56 -9.73 8.07 9.04
CA PHE A 56 -8.81 7.57 8.05
C PHE A 56 -8.84 6.03 8.03
N TYR A 57 -8.71 5.40 9.18
CA TYR A 57 -8.71 3.94 9.32
C TYR A 57 -10.10 3.34 9.10
N GLN A 58 -11.15 4.02 9.56
CA GLN A 58 -12.53 3.59 9.28
C GLN A 58 -12.78 3.45 7.77
N LYS A 59 -12.24 4.36 6.97
CA LYS A 59 -12.40 4.39 5.51
C LYS A 59 -11.36 3.53 4.78
N GLY A 60 -10.12 3.49 5.26
CA GLY A 60 -8.97 2.87 4.60
C GLY A 60 -8.85 1.37 4.80
N LEU A 61 -9.30 0.84 5.93
CA LEU A 61 -9.21 -0.58 6.24
C LEU A 61 -10.41 -1.37 5.68
N ALA A 62 -10.16 -2.61 5.23
CA ALA A 62 -11.22 -3.56 4.90
C ALA A 62 -11.98 -3.97 6.17
N GLU A 63 -13.21 -4.48 6.04
CA GLU A 63 -14.02 -4.85 7.20
C GLU A 63 -13.43 -6.05 7.97
N ASP A 64 -12.76 -6.94 7.26
CA ASP A 64 -12.08 -8.12 7.79
C ASP A 64 -10.58 -7.91 8.03
N TRP A 65 -10.13 -6.66 8.06
CA TRP A 65 -8.74 -6.32 8.31
C TRP A 65 -8.24 -6.86 9.64
N THR A 66 -6.99 -7.34 9.63
CA THR A 66 -6.27 -7.78 10.83
C THR A 66 -4.84 -7.28 10.85
N ARG A 67 -4.30 -7.06 12.05
CA ARG A 67 -2.89 -6.79 12.31
C ARG A 67 -2.32 -7.79 13.30
N GLY A 68 -1.16 -8.36 12.97
CA GLY A 68 -0.35 -9.14 13.89
C GLY A 68 0.86 -8.34 14.37
N ASP A 69 1.11 -8.33 15.66
CA ASP A 69 2.28 -7.69 16.27
C ASP A 69 3.29 -8.72 16.80
N SER A 70 4.51 -8.26 17.07
CA SER A 70 5.65 -9.08 17.49
C SER A 70 5.47 -9.79 18.86
N ASP A 71 4.55 -9.31 19.69
CA ASP A 71 4.17 -9.91 20.96
C ASP A 71 3.17 -11.06 20.84
N GLY A 72 2.75 -11.39 19.61
CA GLY A 72 1.75 -12.41 19.32
C GLY A 72 0.30 -11.92 19.44
N THR A 73 0.08 -10.63 19.63
CA THR A 73 -1.25 -10.04 19.67
C THR A 73 -1.82 -9.87 18.25
N TYR A 74 -3.12 -10.11 18.10
CA TYR A 74 -3.87 -9.78 16.89
C TYR A 74 -4.91 -8.70 17.19
N TYR A 75 -5.01 -7.73 16.26
CA TYR A 75 -6.02 -6.69 16.29
C TYR A 75 -6.93 -6.82 15.08
N THR A 76 -8.22 -6.61 15.32
CA THR A 76 -9.23 -6.39 14.28
C THR A 76 -9.40 -4.89 14.02
N LYS A 77 -10.05 -4.54 12.90
CA LYS A 77 -10.42 -3.15 12.59
C LYS A 77 -11.16 -2.49 13.75
N ALA A 78 -12.15 -3.20 14.35
CA ALA A 78 -12.95 -2.66 15.45
C ALA A 78 -12.11 -2.37 16.70
N GLU A 79 -11.15 -3.22 17.02
CA GLU A 79 -10.24 -3.02 18.15
C GLU A 79 -9.28 -1.86 17.92
N LEU A 80 -8.71 -1.73 16.71
CA LEU A 80 -7.89 -0.58 16.34
C LEU A 80 -8.67 0.73 16.48
N LEU A 81 -9.86 0.81 15.90
CA LEU A 81 -10.69 2.02 15.97
C LEU A 81 -11.06 2.38 17.42
N LYS A 82 -11.30 1.37 18.26
CA LYS A 82 -11.53 1.59 19.70
C LYS A 82 -10.30 2.14 20.41
N LEU A 83 -9.10 1.65 20.06
CA LEU A 83 -7.85 2.19 20.60
C LEU A 83 -7.64 3.65 20.17
N MET A 84 -7.82 3.96 18.90
CA MET A 84 -7.67 5.32 18.38
C MET A 84 -8.68 6.32 18.94
N ALA A 85 -9.89 5.86 19.30
CA ALA A 85 -10.90 6.69 19.96
C ALA A 85 -10.51 7.09 21.39
N ASP A 86 -9.56 6.40 22.02
CA ASP A 86 -9.10 6.68 23.39
C ASP A 86 -8.01 7.77 23.43
N THR A 87 -8.28 8.92 22.84
CA THR A 87 -7.34 10.05 22.73
C THR A 87 -6.91 10.63 24.09
N LYS A 88 -7.57 10.26 25.18
CA LYS A 88 -7.18 10.66 26.54
C LYS A 88 -5.99 9.85 27.06
N ASN A 89 -5.89 8.60 26.66
CA ASN A 89 -4.90 7.67 27.16
C ASN A 89 -3.86 7.29 26.09
N ILE A 90 -4.12 7.59 24.82
CA ILE A 90 -3.25 7.22 23.70
C ILE A 90 -2.98 8.46 22.86
N LYS A 91 -1.71 8.75 22.60
CA LYS A 91 -1.29 9.86 21.76
C LYS A 91 0.02 9.53 21.06
N THR A 92 0.03 9.59 19.74
CA THR A 92 1.26 9.54 18.95
C THR A 92 1.94 10.91 19.00
N ASN A 93 3.17 10.97 19.53
CA ASN A 93 3.95 12.20 19.64
C ASN A 93 4.80 12.45 18.40
N SER A 94 5.36 11.37 17.85
CA SER A 94 6.10 11.40 16.58
C SER A 94 6.00 10.06 15.88
N GLU A 95 6.06 10.10 14.56
CA GLU A 95 6.08 8.93 13.70
C GLU A 95 6.76 9.27 12.38
N THR A 96 7.55 8.33 11.85
CA THR A 96 8.29 8.53 10.61
C THR A 96 8.50 7.20 9.90
N LEU A 97 8.07 7.13 8.64
CA LEU A 97 8.37 6.00 7.78
C LEU A 97 9.70 6.19 7.05
N SER A 98 10.47 5.13 6.96
CA SER A 98 11.69 5.05 6.17
C SER A 98 11.77 3.73 5.40
N GLU A 99 12.59 3.69 4.36
CA GLU A 99 12.79 2.51 3.51
C GLU A 99 11.49 1.98 2.86
N LEU A 100 10.49 2.84 2.66
CA LEU A 100 9.20 2.45 2.07
C LEU A 100 9.39 1.90 0.65
N LYS A 101 8.90 0.68 0.45
CA LYS A 101 8.92 -0.03 -0.84
C LYS A 101 7.55 -0.62 -1.11
N VAL A 102 6.99 -0.31 -2.27
CA VAL A 102 5.70 -0.85 -2.71
C VAL A 102 5.91 -1.78 -3.90
N ARG A 103 5.29 -2.95 -3.84
CA ARG A 103 5.26 -3.96 -4.90
C ARG A 103 3.82 -4.22 -5.30
N VAL A 104 3.55 -4.22 -6.61
CA VAL A 104 2.18 -4.35 -7.15
C VAL A 104 2.04 -5.65 -7.91
N TYR A 105 0.97 -6.39 -7.62
CA TYR A 105 0.63 -7.71 -8.16
C TYR A 105 -0.85 -7.72 -8.58
N GLY A 106 -1.14 -7.20 -9.78
CA GLY A 106 -2.51 -7.05 -10.27
C GLY A 106 -3.30 -6.07 -9.39
N ASN A 107 -4.36 -6.55 -8.76
CA ASN A 107 -5.21 -5.79 -7.83
C ASN A 107 -4.73 -5.84 -6.35
N THR A 108 -3.51 -6.32 -6.12
CA THR A 108 -2.91 -6.41 -4.79
C THR A 108 -1.62 -5.63 -4.75
N ALA A 109 -1.37 -4.90 -3.68
CA ALA A 109 -0.11 -4.23 -3.42
C ALA A 109 0.41 -4.60 -2.02
N VAL A 110 1.73 -4.69 -1.90
CA VAL A 110 2.42 -4.95 -0.62
C VAL A 110 3.39 -3.82 -0.37
N ALA A 111 3.20 -3.10 0.73
CA ALA A 111 4.14 -2.11 1.25
C ALA A 111 5.01 -2.74 2.33
N THR A 112 6.30 -2.41 2.33
CA THR A 112 7.24 -2.76 3.41
C THR A 112 8.03 -1.52 3.77
N TYR A 113 8.21 -1.27 5.07
CA TYR A 113 8.88 -0.07 5.56
C TYR A 113 9.42 -0.27 6.97
N LYS A 114 10.26 0.68 7.42
CA LYS A 114 10.55 0.88 8.83
C LYS A 114 9.70 2.02 9.34
N ASP A 115 9.04 1.80 10.46
CA ASP A 115 8.27 2.81 11.17
C ASP A 115 8.94 3.06 12.52
N THR A 116 9.34 4.32 12.74
CA THR A 116 9.90 4.78 14.01
C THR A 116 8.90 5.73 14.63
N TYR A 117 8.42 5.38 15.81
CA TYR A 117 7.38 6.13 16.50
C TYR A 117 7.66 6.30 17.99
N ASP A 118 7.11 7.37 18.57
CA ASP A 118 6.96 7.63 20.00
C ASP A 118 5.48 7.80 20.29
N ILE A 119 4.93 6.91 21.10
CA ILE A 119 3.54 6.91 21.52
C ILE A 119 3.45 6.99 23.04
N LEU A 120 2.55 7.82 23.53
CA LEU A 120 2.17 7.89 24.92
C LEU A 120 0.95 7.00 25.15
N ILE A 121 1.07 5.99 26.01
CA ILE A 121 -0.02 5.11 26.40
C ILE A 121 -0.20 5.18 27.90
N ARG A 122 -1.33 5.74 28.36
CA ARG A 122 -1.67 5.90 29.79
C ARG A 122 -0.56 6.57 30.63
N GLY A 123 0.12 7.56 30.03
CA GLY A 123 1.22 8.29 30.65
C GLY A 123 2.61 7.67 30.50
N GLU A 124 2.72 6.48 29.91
CA GLU A 124 4.01 5.82 29.63
C GLU A 124 4.43 6.07 28.18
N HIS A 125 5.65 6.55 27.99
CA HIS A 125 6.28 6.66 26.67
C HIS A 125 6.77 5.32 26.16
N ARG A 126 6.43 5.03 24.90
CA ARG A 126 6.91 3.87 24.16
C ARG A 126 7.49 4.34 22.84
N ALA A 127 8.80 4.28 22.71
CA ALA A 127 9.52 4.60 21.48
C ALA A 127 10.10 3.33 20.89
N HIS A 128 9.69 3.02 19.66
CA HIS A 128 10.11 1.80 18.96
C HIS A 128 10.43 2.09 17.50
N THR A 129 11.22 1.21 16.92
CA THR A 129 11.33 1.06 15.47
C THR A 129 10.86 -0.34 15.11
N ILE A 130 9.88 -0.44 14.24
CA ILE A 130 9.37 -1.72 13.73
C ILE A 130 9.66 -1.86 12.23
N ILE A 131 9.72 -3.10 11.77
CA ILE A 131 9.64 -3.45 10.36
C ILE A 131 8.20 -3.86 10.11
N ALA A 132 7.53 -3.14 9.21
CA ALA A 132 6.14 -3.38 8.89
C ALA A 132 5.97 -3.96 7.49
N THR A 133 4.90 -4.71 7.32
CA THR A 133 4.41 -5.23 6.03
C THR A 133 2.91 -5.08 5.98
N ASP A 134 2.45 -4.27 5.04
CA ASP A 134 1.05 -4.00 4.81
C ASP A 134 0.61 -4.52 3.45
N THR A 135 -0.58 -5.11 3.42
CA THR A 135 -1.18 -5.65 2.21
C THR A 135 -2.44 -4.87 1.87
N PHE A 136 -2.52 -4.42 0.64
CA PHE A 136 -3.64 -3.68 0.08
C PHE A 136 -4.28 -4.45 -1.05
N VAL A 137 -5.59 -4.34 -1.18
CA VAL A 137 -6.37 -4.89 -2.29
C VAL A 137 -7.26 -3.78 -2.88
N GLU A 138 -7.31 -3.71 -4.20
CA GLU A 138 -8.22 -2.82 -4.90
C GLU A 138 -9.66 -3.38 -4.80
N MET A 139 -10.52 -2.64 -4.12
CA MET A 139 -11.94 -2.97 -3.90
C MET A 139 -12.82 -1.87 -4.52
N GLY A 140 -13.39 -2.17 -5.68
CA GLY A 140 -14.09 -1.17 -6.49
C GLY A 140 -13.12 -0.13 -7.05
N SER A 141 -13.27 1.13 -6.65
CA SER A 141 -12.41 2.24 -7.07
C SER A 141 -11.38 2.65 -6.01
N ALA A 142 -11.25 1.92 -4.92
CA ALA A 142 -10.39 2.30 -3.81
C ALA A 142 -9.45 1.15 -3.38
N TRP A 143 -8.26 1.49 -2.98
CA TRP A 143 -7.35 0.59 -2.30
C TRP A 143 -7.72 0.51 -0.82
N LYS A 144 -7.84 -0.72 -0.29
CA LYS A 144 -8.10 -1.00 1.12
C LYS A 144 -6.97 -1.83 1.68
N GLN A 145 -6.47 -1.46 2.85
CA GLN A 145 -5.56 -2.32 3.59
C GLN A 145 -6.36 -3.50 4.14
N VAL A 146 -5.91 -4.72 3.88
CA VAL A 146 -6.57 -5.97 4.29
C VAL A 146 -5.81 -6.67 5.41
N ALA A 147 -4.50 -6.45 5.50
CA ALA A 147 -3.67 -7.03 6.55
C ALA A 147 -2.47 -6.14 6.84
N SER A 148 -2.02 -6.16 8.09
CA SER A 148 -0.80 -5.51 8.57
C SER A 148 -0.01 -6.48 9.46
N HIS A 149 1.30 -6.38 9.44
CA HIS A 149 2.17 -7.06 10.39
C HIS A 149 3.34 -6.18 10.76
N GLY A 150 3.63 -6.08 12.06
CA GLY A 150 4.77 -5.37 12.61
C GLY A 150 5.66 -6.27 13.46
N SER A 151 6.97 -6.09 13.38
CA SER A 151 7.94 -6.72 14.26
C SER A 151 9.04 -5.74 14.63
N GLU A 152 9.59 -5.84 15.85
CA GLU A 152 10.68 -4.96 16.27
C GLU A 152 11.90 -5.10 15.34
N ALA A 153 12.45 -3.94 14.94
CA ALA A 153 13.72 -3.88 14.21
C ALA A 153 14.86 -4.20 15.18
N LYS A 154 15.82 -5.02 14.73
CA LYS A 154 17.02 -5.37 15.48
C LYS A 154 18.17 -4.45 15.12
#